data_7ee4b928e14c74872fd08eacd4be4aef
#
_entry.id   7ee4b928e14c74872fd08eacd4be4aef
#
_cell.length_a   1.000
_cell.length_b   1.000
_cell.length_c   1.000
_cell.angle_alpha   90.00
_cell.angle_beta   90.00
_cell.angle_gamma   90.00
#
_symmetry.space_group_name_H-M   'P 1'
#
loop_
_entity.id
_entity.type
_entity.pdbx_description
1 polymer ?
#
loop_
_entity_poly.entity_id
_entity_poly.type
_entity_poly.pdbx_seq_one_letter_code
_entity_poly.pdbx_strand_id
1 'polypeptide(L)'
;MNQLTRRHVLQALAALGAAALVGGCDQREPLLRVGTNTWPGYELLNVAEQQGVLDPARVRMVRMGSATLVVQALAAGQLDAAGLTLDEVLSAVSEGIPLKVIAVLDFSQGADAVMARPGLATAADFKGKRVCVEKSAVGAVMLDAFLRHYALAPSDLELTYATADEHAGEFKSGHADLVVTFSPMVEQLEKLGAARVFDSKQVPGRIVDVLVATDTALKRNPRALKELVAAHALQHRELR
;
A
#
# COMPACT_ATOMS: atom_id res chain seq x y z
N MET A 1 63.00 20.10 31.08
CA MET A 1 62.75 19.28 29.91
C MET A 1 62.25 17.92 30.38
N ASN A 2 60.93 17.68 30.37
CA ASN A 2 60.35 16.40 30.82
C ASN A 2 60.62 15.34 29.75
N GLN A 3 61.41 14.34 30.09
CA GLN A 3 61.62 13.19 29.20
C GLN A 3 60.36 12.31 29.16
N LEU A 4 59.78 12.25 28.04
CA LEU A 4 58.69 11.28 27.74
C LEU A 4 59.27 9.86 27.84
N THR A 5 58.88 9.11 28.85
CA THR A 5 59.33 7.72 29.01
C THR A 5 58.57 6.81 28.00
N ARG A 6 59.22 5.72 27.55
CA ARG A 6 58.63 4.69 26.66
C ARG A 6 57.24 4.27 27.12
N ARG A 7 56.96 4.26 28.41
CA ARG A 7 55.70 3.90 29.03
C ARG A 7 54.55 4.90 28.70
N HIS A 8 54.87 6.21 28.69
CA HIS A 8 53.91 7.25 28.32
C HIS A 8 53.55 7.21 26.83
N VAL A 9 54.51 6.87 25.97
CA VAL A 9 54.27 6.72 24.52
C VAL A 9 53.38 5.49 24.25
N LEU A 10 53.65 4.37 24.93
CA LEU A 10 52.81 3.16 24.79
C LEU A 10 51.40 3.37 25.36
N GLN A 11 51.26 4.11 26.46
CA GLN A 11 49.92 4.45 27.01
C GLN A 11 49.14 5.39 26.08
N ALA A 12 49.80 6.37 25.45
CA ALA A 12 49.18 7.25 24.47
C ALA A 12 48.76 6.51 23.21
N LEU A 13 49.58 5.57 22.72
CA LEU A 13 49.21 4.71 21.58
C LEU A 13 48.07 3.74 21.90
N ALA A 14 48.03 3.18 23.10
CA ALA A 14 46.93 2.34 23.57
C ALA A 14 45.63 3.12 23.73
N ALA A 15 45.69 4.38 24.22
CA ALA A 15 44.52 5.26 24.32
C ALA A 15 43.99 5.69 22.95
N LEU A 16 44.85 5.98 21.98
CA LEU A 16 44.49 6.27 20.59
C LEU A 16 43.89 5.04 19.89
N GLY A 17 44.42 3.84 20.14
CA GLY A 17 43.88 2.58 19.63
C GLY A 17 42.48 2.25 20.21
N ALA A 18 42.27 2.52 21.50
CA ALA A 18 40.97 2.34 22.15
C ALA A 18 39.92 3.34 21.67
N ALA A 19 40.33 4.61 21.40
CA ALA A 19 39.42 5.62 20.84
C ALA A 19 38.98 5.28 19.40
N ALA A 20 39.81 4.62 18.60
CA ALA A 20 39.44 4.16 17.25
C ALA A 20 38.46 2.97 17.27
N LEU A 21 38.40 2.19 18.35
CA LEU A 21 37.47 1.08 18.53
C LEU A 21 36.10 1.54 19.05
N VAL A 22 35.99 2.77 19.57
CA VAL A 22 34.74 3.39 20.05
C VAL A 22 34.10 4.28 18.98
N GLY A 23 34.76 4.46 17.82
CA GLY A 23 34.14 5.01 16.60
C GLY A 23 33.00 4.07 16.20
N GLY A 24 31.80 4.28 16.78
CA GLY A 24 30.61 3.49 16.53
C GLY A 24 30.45 3.32 15.04
N CYS A 25 30.38 2.10 14.59
CA CYS A 25 29.85 1.79 13.27
C CYS A 25 28.52 2.52 13.19
N ASP A 26 28.49 3.66 12.52
CA ASP A 26 27.26 4.23 11.99
C ASP A 26 26.77 3.19 10.96
N GLN A 27 26.10 2.16 11.46
CA GLN A 27 25.56 1.11 10.62
C GLN A 27 24.49 1.82 9.77
N ARG A 28 24.90 2.19 8.56
CA ARG A 28 23.96 2.70 7.57
C ARG A 28 22.82 1.70 7.47
N GLU A 29 21.63 2.19 7.74
CA GLU A 29 20.44 1.36 7.52
C GLU A 29 20.44 0.90 6.06
N PRO A 30 20.08 -0.37 5.79
CA PRO A 30 19.94 -0.83 4.42
C PRO A 30 18.82 -0.03 3.73
N LEU A 31 18.82 -0.03 2.39
CA LEU A 31 17.77 0.61 1.62
C LEU A 31 16.41 0.00 1.97
N LEU A 32 15.45 0.84 2.39
CA LEU A 32 14.06 0.46 2.65
C LEU A 32 13.28 0.48 1.33
N ARG A 33 12.73 -0.66 0.92
CA ARG A 33 11.91 -0.81 -0.28
C ARG A 33 10.45 -0.78 0.11
N VAL A 34 9.70 0.22 -0.39
CA VAL A 34 8.31 0.49 -0.02
C VAL A 34 7.40 0.25 -1.21
N GLY A 35 6.54 -0.77 -1.14
CA GLY A 35 5.58 -1.10 -2.19
C GLY A 35 4.31 -0.26 -2.10
N THR A 36 3.81 0.19 -3.26
CA THR A 36 2.47 0.79 -3.38
C THR A 36 1.83 0.34 -4.68
N ASN A 37 0.51 0.22 -4.69
CA ASN A 37 -0.26 0.18 -5.92
C ASN A 37 -0.77 1.59 -6.28
N THR A 38 -1.50 1.68 -7.38
CA THR A 38 -2.05 2.95 -7.86
C THR A 38 -3.30 3.31 -7.03
N TRP A 39 -3.10 3.90 -5.86
CA TRP A 39 -4.14 4.42 -4.97
C TRP A 39 -3.85 5.88 -4.64
N PRO A 40 -4.84 6.80 -4.70
CA PRO A 40 -4.61 8.23 -4.46
C PRO A 40 -3.93 8.54 -3.12
N GLY A 41 -4.29 7.84 -2.05
CA GLY A 41 -3.69 8.04 -0.72
C GLY A 41 -2.20 7.66 -0.66
N TYR A 42 -1.77 6.68 -1.45
CA TYR A 42 -0.34 6.28 -1.51
C TYR A 42 0.48 7.22 -2.39
N GLU A 43 -0.15 7.97 -3.31
CA GLU A 43 0.56 8.92 -4.17
C GLU A 43 1.26 10.04 -3.37
N LEU A 44 0.81 10.34 -2.16
CA LEU A 44 1.52 11.27 -1.27
C LEU A 44 2.95 10.83 -0.96
N LEU A 45 3.20 9.54 -0.80
CA LEU A 45 4.54 8.99 -0.60
C LEU A 45 5.38 9.10 -1.88
N ASN A 46 4.77 8.85 -3.03
CA ASN A 46 5.44 9.00 -4.34
C ASN A 46 5.78 10.47 -4.63
N VAL A 47 4.91 11.40 -4.27
CA VAL A 47 5.17 12.85 -4.37
C VAL A 47 6.32 13.25 -3.44
N ALA A 48 6.34 12.76 -2.20
CA ALA A 48 7.43 13.00 -1.25
C ALA A 48 8.79 12.51 -1.79
N GLU A 49 8.83 11.36 -2.46
CA GLU A 49 10.05 10.87 -3.14
C GLU A 49 10.46 11.81 -4.27
N GLN A 50 9.52 12.21 -5.15
CA GLN A 50 9.80 13.08 -6.30
C GLN A 50 10.26 14.48 -5.89
N GLN A 51 9.75 15.00 -4.77
CA GLN A 51 10.16 16.30 -4.21
C GLN A 51 11.46 16.23 -3.41
N GLY A 52 12.07 15.06 -3.26
CA GLY A 52 13.30 14.88 -2.49
C GLY A 52 13.12 14.99 -0.97
N VAL A 53 11.88 14.87 -0.48
CA VAL A 53 11.57 14.82 0.96
C VAL A 53 12.07 13.49 1.56
N LEU A 54 12.01 12.40 0.79
CA LEU A 54 12.59 11.12 1.15
C LEU A 54 14.01 11.01 0.59
N ASP A 55 14.96 10.61 1.44
CA ASP A 55 16.35 10.38 1.02
C ASP A 55 16.43 9.12 0.14
N PRO A 56 16.78 9.23 -1.15
CA PRO A 56 16.82 8.09 -2.07
C PRO A 56 17.89 7.05 -1.72
N ALA A 57 18.86 7.40 -0.84
CA ALA A 57 19.83 6.47 -0.31
C ALA A 57 19.25 5.59 0.82
N ARG A 58 18.09 5.96 1.38
CA ARG A 58 17.43 5.26 2.49
C ARG A 58 16.08 4.67 2.14
N VAL A 59 15.32 5.32 1.28
CA VAL A 59 13.96 4.90 0.89
C VAL A 59 13.84 4.84 -0.62
N ARG A 60 13.24 3.77 -1.11
CA ARG A 60 12.89 3.59 -2.53
C ARG A 60 11.43 3.19 -2.63
N MET A 61 10.65 3.99 -3.32
CA MET A 61 9.27 3.64 -3.67
C MET A 61 9.26 2.64 -4.85
N VAL A 62 8.45 1.59 -4.73
CA VAL A 62 8.26 0.55 -5.75
C VAL A 62 6.79 0.50 -6.12
N ARG A 63 6.45 1.08 -7.27
CA ARG A 63 5.07 1.10 -7.77
C ARG A 63 4.73 -0.20 -8.47
N MET A 64 3.58 -0.76 -8.15
CA MET A 64 3.07 -2.01 -8.70
C MET A 64 1.66 -1.83 -9.26
N GLY A 65 1.25 -2.69 -10.19
CA GLY A 65 -0.05 -2.57 -10.86
C GLY A 65 -1.24 -2.90 -9.96
N SER A 66 -1.01 -3.67 -8.87
CA SER A 66 -2.10 -4.11 -8.00
C SER A 66 -1.62 -4.38 -6.58
N ALA A 67 -2.56 -4.40 -5.61
CA ALA A 67 -2.30 -4.80 -4.23
C ALA A 67 -1.85 -6.27 -4.13
N THR A 68 -2.41 -7.13 -4.97
CA THR A 68 -1.99 -8.54 -5.08
C THR A 68 -0.48 -8.68 -5.33
N LEU A 69 0.06 -7.89 -6.27
CA LEU A 69 1.50 -7.89 -6.57
C LEU A 69 2.33 -7.35 -5.40
N VAL A 70 1.83 -6.33 -4.69
CA VAL A 70 2.50 -5.80 -3.49
C VAL A 70 2.59 -6.87 -2.40
N VAL A 71 1.49 -7.57 -2.10
CA VAL A 71 1.48 -8.66 -1.10
C VAL A 71 2.42 -9.79 -1.49
N GLN A 72 2.42 -10.20 -2.77
CA GLN A 72 3.34 -11.23 -3.27
C GLN A 72 4.81 -10.81 -3.12
N ALA A 73 5.14 -9.55 -3.40
CA ALA A 73 6.48 -9.01 -3.25
C ALA A 73 6.93 -8.92 -1.78
N LEU A 74 6.01 -8.60 -0.85
CA LEU A 74 6.26 -8.69 0.59
C LEU A 74 6.55 -10.13 1.03
N ALA A 75 5.72 -11.08 0.59
CA ALA A 75 5.91 -12.51 0.87
C ALA A 75 7.25 -13.04 0.35
N ALA A 76 7.68 -12.57 -0.82
CA ALA A 76 8.96 -12.93 -1.44
C ALA A 76 10.18 -12.19 -0.82
N GLY A 77 9.97 -11.30 0.17
CA GLY A 77 11.04 -10.49 0.78
C GLY A 77 11.65 -9.45 -0.17
N GLN A 78 10.94 -9.10 -1.24
CA GLN A 78 11.35 -8.08 -2.20
C GLN A 78 11.01 -6.66 -1.72
N LEU A 79 10.06 -6.55 -0.79
CA LEU A 79 9.66 -5.30 -0.13
C LEU A 79 9.86 -5.41 1.37
N ASP A 80 10.07 -4.27 2.01
CA ASP A 80 10.32 -4.10 3.43
C ASP A 80 9.13 -3.44 4.15
N ALA A 81 8.38 -2.60 3.42
CA ALA A 81 7.19 -1.90 3.85
C ALA A 81 6.21 -1.74 2.67
N ALA A 82 4.96 -1.42 2.94
CA ALA A 82 3.97 -1.17 1.89
C ALA A 82 2.78 -0.33 2.36
N GLY A 83 2.11 0.36 1.40
CA GLY A 83 0.74 0.82 1.53
C GLY A 83 -0.22 -0.31 1.13
N LEU A 84 -1.16 -0.64 2.01
CA LEU A 84 -2.20 -1.67 1.82
C LEU A 84 -3.46 -1.26 2.56
N THR A 85 -4.60 -1.83 2.20
CA THR A 85 -5.80 -1.73 3.05
C THR A 85 -5.65 -2.63 4.28
N LEU A 86 -6.32 -2.30 5.37
CA LEU A 86 -6.24 -3.05 6.63
C LEU A 86 -6.70 -4.51 6.47
N ASP A 87 -7.70 -4.75 5.64
CA ASP A 87 -8.21 -6.09 5.34
C ASP A 87 -7.21 -6.91 4.52
N GLU A 88 -6.46 -6.30 3.60
CA GLU A 88 -5.34 -6.93 2.90
C GLU A 88 -4.21 -7.30 3.87
N VAL A 89 -3.91 -6.42 4.83
CA VAL A 89 -2.94 -6.72 5.89
C VAL A 89 -3.38 -7.89 6.73
N LEU A 90 -4.67 -7.94 7.13
CA LEU A 90 -5.22 -9.06 7.91
C LEU A 90 -5.16 -10.36 7.14
N SER A 91 -5.47 -10.35 5.84
CA SER A 91 -5.33 -11.51 4.96
C SER A 91 -3.86 -11.98 4.89
N ALA A 92 -2.94 -11.06 4.58
CA ALA A 92 -1.51 -11.36 4.49
C ALA A 92 -0.95 -11.95 5.81
N VAL A 93 -1.33 -11.37 6.95
CA VAL A 93 -0.93 -11.88 8.26
C VAL A 93 -1.50 -13.27 8.53
N SER A 94 -2.76 -13.54 8.13
CA SER A 94 -3.37 -14.88 8.26
C SER A 94 -2.66 -15.93 7.40
N GLU A 95 -2.05 -15.51 6.31
CA GLU A 95 -1.23 -16.34 5.42
C GLU A 95 0.24 -16.47 5.89
N GLY A 96 0.58 -15.88 7.04
CA GLY A 96 1.88 -16.01 7.67
C GLY A 96 2.91 -14.95 7.30
N ILE A 97 2.50 -13.84 6.65
CA ILE A 97 3.39 -12.70 6.37
C ILE A 97 3.40 -11.78 7.59
N PRO A 98 4.53 -11.66 8.34
CA PRO A 98 4.57 -10.89 9.59
C PRO A 98 4.63 -9.39 9.32
N LEU A 99 3.48 -8.73 9.27
CA LEU A 99 3.34 -7.30 9.07
C LEU A 99 2.89 -6.57 10.33
N LYS A 100 3.34 -5.33 10.51
CA LYS A 100 2.88 -4.39 11.55
C LYS A 100 2.39 -3.12 10.90
N VAL A 101 1.21 -2.66 11.30
CA VAL A 101 0.71 -1.33 10.94
C VAL A 101 1.55 -0.29 11.68
N ILE A 102 2.10 0.68 10.95
CA ILE A 102 2.93 1.77 11.48
C ILE A 102 2.28 3.15 11.34
N ALA A 103 1.32 3.30 10.43
CA ALA A 103 0.48 4.49 10.29
C ALA A 103 -0.86 4.14 9.62
N VAL A 104 -1.90 4.95 9.92
CA VAL A 104 -3.11 5.04 9.11
C VAL A 104 -2.87 6.16 8.10
N LEU A 105 -3.12 5.90 6.83
CA LEU A 105 -2.90 6.84 5.74
C LEU A 105 -4.19 7.61 5.42
N ASP A 106 -5.26 6.88 5.13
CA ASP A 106 -6.57 7.47 4.83
C ASP A 106 -7.74 6.48 5.07
N PHE A 107 -8.94 6.94 4.77
CA PHE A 107 -10.17 6.16 4.75
C PHE A 107 -10.85 6.37 3.41
N SER A 108 -11.21 5.31 2.73
CA SER A 108 -11.93 5.43 1.47
C SER A 108 -13.33 6.03 1.68
N GLN A 109 -13.60 7.08 0.95
CA GLN A 109 -14.88 7.78 0.97
C GLN A 109 -15.37 8.09 -0.44
N GLY A 110 -15.81 7.05 -1.15
CA GLY A 110 -16.30 7.11 -2.52
C GLY A 110 -15.25 6.78 -3.58
N ALA A 111 -14.02 6.50 -3.20
CA ALA A 111 -12.97 6.13 -4.14
C ALA A 111 -13.02 4.63 -4.52
N ASP A 112 -13.45 3.75 -3.61
CA ASP A 112 -13.82 2.37 -3.96
C ASP A 112 -15.26 2.32 -4.44
N ALA A 113 -15.52 1.64 -5.55
CA ALA A 113 -16.83 1.60 -6.17
C ALA A 113 -17.13 0.30 -6.92
N VAL A 114 -18.41 0.05 -7.12
CA VAL A 114 -18.92 -0.90 -8.11
C VAL A 114 -19.43 -0.10 -9.30
N MET A 115 -18.81 -0.34 -10.44
CA MET A 115 -19.13 0.29 -11.71
C MET A 115 -19.92 -0.68 -12.57
N ALA A 116 -20.93 -0.20 -13.28
CA ALA A 116 -21.81 -1.05 -14.09
C ALA A 116 -21.96 -0.50 -15.51
N ARG A 117 -22.31 -1.37 -16.45
CA ARG A 117 -22.74 -0.94 -17.78
C ARG A 117 -23.98 -0.08 -17.71
N PRO A 118 -24.16 0.86 -18.65
CA PRO A 118 -25.37 1.67 -18.74
C PRO A 118 -26.62 0.80 -18.75
N GLY A 119 -27.64 1.22 -18.00
CA GLY A 119 -28.91 0.53 -17.90
C GLY A 119 -29.01 -0.53 -16.80
N LEU A 120 -27.90 -0.83 -16.10
CA LEU A 120 -27.89 -1.69 -14.91
C LEU A 120 -27.93 -0.79 -13.66
N ALA A 121 -29.03 -0.84 -12.89
CA ALA A 121 -29.20 0.04 -11.74
C ALA A 121 -29.90 -0.62 -10.55
N THR A 122 -30.58 -1.73 -10.74
CA THR A 122 -31.38 -2.41 -9.72
C THR A 122 -30.86 -3.82 -9.44
N ALA A 123 -31.24 -4.38 -8.30
CA ALA A 123 -30.94 -5.77 -7.96
C ALA A 123 -31.35 -6.77 -9.05
N ALA A 124 -32.48 -6.53 -9.70
CA ALA A 124 -32.98 -7.38 -10.79
C ALA A 124 -32.04 -7.33 -12.01
N ASP A 125 -31.52 -6.15 -12.34
CA ASP A 125 -30.59 -5.96 -13.47
C ASP A 125 -29.26 -6.65 -13.26
N PHE A 126 -28.82 -6.78 -12.01
CA PHE A 126 -27.49 -7.35 -11.66
C PHE A 126 -27.51 -8.90 -11.70
N LYS A 127 -28.64 -9.55 -11.52
CA LYS A 127 -28.73 -11.02 -11.53
C LYS A 127 -28.23 -11.62 -12.85
N GLY A 128 -27.38 -12.64 -12.73
CA GLY A 128 -26.75 -13.33 -13.87
C GLY A 128 -25.70 -12.50 -14.60
N LYS A 129 -25.25 -11.34 -14.02
CA LYS A 129 -24.23 -10.52 -14.64
C LYS A 129 -22.83 -10.94 -14.22
N ARG A 130 -21.89 -10.73 -15.13
CA ARG A 130 -20.47 -10.97 -14.90
C ARG A 130 -19.88 -9.81 -14.12
N VAL A 131 -19.31 -10.11 -12.97
CA VAL A 131 -18.67 -9.14 -12.08
C VAL A 131 -17.17 -9.40 -12.05
N CYS A 132 -16.38 -8.46 -12.56
CA CYS A 132 -14.94 -8.50 -12.48
C CYS A 132 -14.48 -7.85 -11.17
N VAL A 133 -13.61 -8.54 -10.44
CA VAL A 133 -13.08 -8.11 -9.16
C VAL A 133 -11.66 -8.60 -8.99
N GLU A 134 -10.79 -7.83 -8.32
CA GLU A 134 -9.47 -8.31 -7.90
C GLU A 134 -9.64 -9.30 -6.72
N LYS A 135 -8.83 -10.38 -6.71
CA LYS A 135 -8.80 -11.34 -5.59
C LYS A 135 -8.19 -10.78 -4.30
N SER A 136 -8.00 -9.48 -4.20
CA SER A 136 -7.56 -8.82 -2.97
C SER A 136 -8.69 -8.77 -1.95
N ALA A 137 -8.32 -8.59 -0.67
CA ALA A 137 -9.29 -8.51 0.41
C ALA A 137 -10.25 -7.32 0.23
N VAL A 138 -9.76 -6.15 -0.24
CA VAL A 138 -10.60 -4.96 -0.47
C VAL A 138 -11.68 -5.21 -1.53
N GLY A 139 -11.35 -5.94 -2.60
CA GLY A 139 -12.31 -6.33 -3.61
C GLY A 139 -13.44 -7.19 -3.03
N ALA A 140 -13.10 -8.16 -2.17
CA ALA A 140 -14.08 -9.00 -1.49
C ALA A 140 -14.94 -8.20 -0.50
N VAL A 141 -14.35 -7.23 0.24
CA VAL A 141 -15.10 -6.36 1.16
C VAL A 141 -16.11 -5.49 0.43
N MET A 142 -15.72 -4.89 -0.69
CA MET A 142 -16.62 -4.07 -1.50
C MET A 142 -17.70 -4.91 -2.17
N LEU A 143 -17.38 -6.11 -2.67
CA LEU A 143 -18.36 -7.02 -3.25
C LEU A 143 -19.38 -7.49 -2.19
N ASP A 144 -18.96 -7.89 -1.00
CA ASP A 144 -19.84 -8.26 0.11
C ASP A 144 -20.79 -7.11 0.48
N ALA A 145 -20.25 -5.89 0.59
CA ALA A 145 -21.03 -4.71 0.88
C ALA A 145 -22.09 -4.41 -0.19
N PHE A 146 -21.71 -4.51 -1.46
CA PHE A 146 -22.62 -4.37 -2.60
C PHE A 146 -23.75 -5.43 -2.58
N LEU A 147 -23.39 -6.70 -2.38
CA LEU A 147 -24.34 -7.80 -2.30
C LEU A 147 -25.37 -7.58 -1.20
N ARG A 148 -24.90 -7.19 0.00
CA ARG A 148 -25.81 -6.88 1.13
C ARG A 148 -26.72 -5.70 0.84
N HIS A 149 -26.19 -4.63 0.22
CA HIS A 149 -26.96 -3.42 -0.09
C HIS A 149 -28.14 -3.73 -1.03
N TYR A 150 -27.92 -4.60 -2.01
CA TYR A 150 -28.93 -4.98 -2.99
C TYR A 150 -29.69 -6.27 -2.66
N ALA A 151 -29.44 -6.85 -1.46
CA ALA A 151 -30.03 -8.13 -1.03
C ALA A 151 -29.80 -9.26 -2.07
N LEU A 152 -28.59 -9.32 -2.63
CA LEU A 152 -28.15 -10.35 -3.58
C LEU A 152 -27.33 -11.42 -2.85
N ALA A 153 -27.42 -12.67 -3.32
CA ALA A 153 -26.51 -13.74 -2.95
C ALA A 153 -25.30 -13.78 -3.91
N PRO A 154 -24.14 -14.28 -3.48
CA PRO A 154 -23.00 -14.47 -4.39
C PRO A 154 -23.34 -15.32 -5.63
N SER A 155 -24.26 -16.29 -5.47
CA SER A 155 -24.76 -17.14 -6.56
C SER A 155 -25.66 -16.41 -7.57
N ASP A 156 -26.07 -15.18 -7.28
CA ASP A 156 -26.84 -14.35 -8.24
C ASP A 156 -25.93 -13.73 -9.29
N LEU A 157 -24.59 -13.82 -9.14
CA LEU A 157 -23.60 -13.18 -10.00
C LEU A 157 -22.60 -14.21 -10.57
N GLU A 158 -22.02 -13.89 -11.72
CA GLU A 158 -20.91 -14.64 -12.31
C GLU A 158 -19.59 -13.90 -12.02
N LEU A 159 -18.80 -14.40 -11.06
CA LEU A 159 -17.56 -13.75 -10.67
C LEU A 159 -16.42 -14.09 -11.64
N THR A 160 -15.73 -13.05 -12.13
CA THR A 160 -14.49 -13.14 -12.87
C THR A 160 -13.41 -12.37 -12.13
N TYR A 161 -12.16 -12.72 -12.37
CA TYR A 161 -11.04 -12.15 -11.63
C TYR A 161 -10.01 -11.57 -12.57
N ALA A 162 -9.63 -10.32 -12.30
CA ALA A 162 -8.54 -9.61 -12.97
C ALA A 162 -7.87 -8.66 -11.97
N THR A 163 -6.65 -8.24 -12.26
CA THR A 163 -5.96 -7.20 -11.47
C THR A 163 -6.54 -5.83 -11.76
N ALA A 164 -6.38 -4.88 -10.83
CA ALA A 164 -7.02 -3.56 -10.95
C ALA A 164 -6.66 -2.81 -12.24
N ASP A 165 -5.43 -2.92 -12.71
CA ASP A 165 -4.94 -2.33 -13.96
C ASP A 165 -5.57 -2.96 -15.23
N GLU A 166 -6.12 -4.18 -15.13
CA GLU A 166 -6.80 -4.88 -16.22
C GLU A 166 -8.30 -4.54 -16.30
N HIS A 167 -8.89 -3.99 -15.24
CA HIS A 167 -10.35 -3.76 -15.10
C HIS A 167 -10.97 -2.98 -16.28
N ALA A 168 -10.28 -1.91 -16.75
CA ALA A 168 -10.78 -1.12 -17.88
C ALA A 168 -10.76 -1.94 -19.18
N GLY A 169 -9.79 -2.83 -19.36
CA GLY A 169 -9.69 -3.77 -20.48
C GLY A 169 -10.86 -4.78 -20.48
N GLU A 170 -11.12 -5.40 -19.34
CA GLU A 170 -12.19 -6.37 -19.13
C GLU A 170 -13.58 -5.74 -19.40
N PHE A 171 -13.77 -4.51 -18.92
CA PHE A 171 -15.00 -3.77 -19.19
C PHE A 171 -15.12 -3.43 -20.68
N LYS A 172 -14.09 -2.87 -21.30
CA LYS A 172 -14.09 -2.45 -22.70
C LYS A 172 -14.35 -3.61 -23.66
N SER A 173 -13.73 -4.77 -23.42
CA SER A 173 -13.87 -5.98 -24.25
C SER A 173 -15.24 -6.67 -24.08
N GLY A 174 -16.05 -6.25 -23.11
CA GLY A 174 -17.35 -6.86 -22.85
C GLY A 174 -17.28 -8.13 -22.00
N HIS A 175 -16.15 -8.43 -21.36
CA HIS A 175 -16.02 -9.59 -20.48
C HIS A 175 -16.63 -9.34 -19.09
N ALA A 176 -16.76 -8.07 -18.68
CA ALA A 176 -17.41 -7.68 -17.45
C ALA A 176 -18.63 -6.78 -17.69
N ASP A 177 -19.70 -7.01 -16.95
CA ASP A 177 -20.91 -6.18 -16.93
C ASP A 177 -20.85 -5.21 -15.72
N LEU A 178 -20.27 -5.68 -14.61
CA LEU A 178 -19.92 -4.88 -13.43
C LEU A 178 -18.44 -5.05 -13.13
N VAL A 179 -17.86 -4.03 -12.51
CA VAL A 179 -16.46 -4.04 -12.06
C VAL A 179 -16.40 -3.48 -10.64
N VAL A 180 -15.88 -4.26 -9.72
CA VAL A 180 -15.52 -3.80 -8.37
C VAL A 180 -14.10 -3.26 -8.43
N THR A 181 -13.93 -1.98 -8.20
CA THR A 181 -12.65 -1.29 -8.42
C THR A 181 -12.52 -0.04 -7.55
N PHE A 182 -11.46 0.70 -7.76
CA PHE A 182 -11.16 1.93 -7.03
C PHE A 182 -10.52 2.99 -7.96
N SER A 183 -10.44 4.24 -7.49
CA SER A 183 -9.77 5.31 -8.25
C SER A 183 -8.25 5.06 -8.37
N PRO A 184 -7.64 5.32 -9.55
CA PRO A 184 -8.20 6.05 -10.68
C PRO A 184 -8.90 5.16 -11.74
N MET A 185 -9.08 3.85 -11.52
CA MET A 185 -9.77 2.98 -12.47
C MET A 185 -11.26 3.32 -12.58
N VAL A 186 -11.87 3.82 -11.50
CA VAL A 186 -13.24 4.36 -11.51
C VAL A 186 -13.39 5.42 -12.60
N GLU A 187 -12.52 6.42 -12.64
CA GLU A 187 -12.54 7.51 -13.61
C GLU A 187 -12.25 7.02 -15.04
N GLN A 188 -11.46 5.96 -15.19
CA GLN A 188 -11.26 5.33 -16.51
C GLN A 188 -12.52 4.62 -17.00
N LEU A 189 -13.22 3.92 -16.13
CA LEU A 189 -14.48 3.24 -16.44
C LEU A 189 -15.59 4.24 -16.73
N GLU A 190 -15.67 5.36 -16.01
CA GLU A 190 -16.60 6.45 -16.28
C GLU A 190 -16.40 7.02 -17.71
N LYS A 191 -15.16 7.21 -18.14
CA LYS A 191 -14.83 7.62 -19.52
C LYS A 191 -15.26 6.58 -20.57
N LEU A 192 -15.36 5.32 -20.19
CA LEU A 192 -15.87 4.23 -21.04
C LEU A 192 -17.42 4.10 -20.96
N GLY A 193 -18.08 5.01 -20.25
CA GLY A 193 -19.54 5.05 -20.11
C GLY A 193 -20.09 4.21 -18.96
N ALA A 194 -19.26 3.67 -18.08
CA ALA A 194 -19.76 2.98 -16.90
C ALA A 194 -20.43 3.94 -15.92
N ALA A 195 -21.46 3.46 -15.25
CA ALA A 195 -22.16 4.16 -14.18
C ALA A 195 -21.72 3.61 -12.82
N ARG A 196 -21.54 4.50 -11.84
CA ARG A 196 -21.31 4.12 -10.45
C ARG A 196 -22.63 3.70 -9.82
N VAL A 197 -22.74 2.45 -9.37
CA VAL A 197 -23.96 1.89 -8.77
C VAL A 197 -23.84 1.68 -7.26
N PHE A 198 -22.62 1.63 -6.74
CA PHE A 198 -22.33 1.52 -5.31
C PHE A 198 -20.95 2.09 -5.03
N ASP A 199 -20.71 2.68 -3.86
CA ASP A 199 -19.38 3.15 -3.46
C ASP A 199 -19.13 3.09 -1.94
N SER A 200 -17.90 3.36 -1.52
CA SER A 200 -17.45 3.29 -0.12
C SER A 200 -18.11 4.32 0.80
N LYS A 201 -18.78 5.36 0.29
CA LYS A 201 -19.62 6.27 1.12
C LYS A 201 -20.78 5.55 1.79
N GLN A 202 -21.26 4.45 1.19
CA GLN A 202 -22.36 3.64 1.74
C GLN A 202 -21.88 2.69 2.84
N VAL A 203 -20.56 2.58 3.04
CA VAL A 203 -19.93 1.76 4.09
C VAL A 203 -18.81 2.55 4.79
N PRO A 204 -19.12 3.69 5.41
CA PRO A 204 -18.14 4.62 5.95
C PRO A 204 -17.22 3.95 6.97
N GLY A 205 -15.92 4.22 6.86
CA GLY A 205 -14.88 3.69 7.77
C GLY A 205 -14.61 2.18 7.60
N ARG A 206 -15.16 1.54 6.57
CA ARG A 206 -14.96 0.10 6.32
C ARG A 206 -13.63 -0.19 5.63
N ILE A 207 -13.18 0.70 4.76
CA ILE A 207 -11.91 0.59 4.04
C ILE A 207 -10.95 1.60 4.63
N VAL A 208 -9.88 1.08 5.21
CA VAL A 208 -8.84 1.86 5.91
C VAL A 208 -7.51 1.56 5.25
N ASP A 209 -6.85 2.58 4.74
CA ASP A 209 -5.54 2.48 4.14
C ASP A 209 -4.46 2.69 5.18
N VAL A 210 -3.49 1.79 5.21
CA VAL A 210 -2.44 1.76 6.22
C VAL A 210 -1.06 1.60 5.60
N LEU A 211 -0.07 2.15 6.28
CA LEU A 211 1.34 1.85 6.02
C LEU A 211 1.76 0.71 6.93
N VAL A 212 2.33 -0.33 6.35
CA VAL A 212 2.84 -1.50 7.08
C VAL A 212 4.33 -1.69 6.88
N ALA A 213 4.97 -2.35 7.83
CA ALA A 213 6.36 -2.77 7.72
C ALA A 213 6.53 -4.20 8.21
N THR A 214 7.51 -4.92 7.64
CA THR A 214 7.93 -6.23 8.15
C THR A 214 8.65 -6.11 9.48
N ASP A 215 8.61 -7.17 10.30
CA ASP A 215 9.36 -7.22 11.56
C ASP A 215 10.88 -7.02 11.35
N THR A 216 11.40 -7.43 10.20
CA THR A 216 12.79 -7.21 9.80
C THR A 216 13.07 -5.74 9.54
N ALA A 217 12.19 -5.06 8.79
CA ALA A 217 12.34 -3.63 8.50
C ALA A 217 12.25 -2.77 9.77
N LEU A 218 11.35 -3.11 10.70
CA LEU A 218 11.24 -2.42 11.99
C LEU A 218 12.54 -2.44 12.80
N LYS A 219 13.30 -3.53 12.71
CA LYS A 219 14.59 -3.68 13.40
C LYS A 219 15.74 -3.03 12.65
N ARG A 220 15.75 -3.08 11.31
CA ARG A 220 16.90 -2.70 10.48
C ARG A 220 16.80 -1.28 9.92
N ASN A 221 15.58 -0.73 9.79
CA ASN A 221 15.30 0.54 9.13
C ASN A 221 14.48 1.53 9.98
N PRO A 222 14.71 1.66 11.31
CA PRO A 222 13.85 2.46 12.18
C PRO A 222 13.85 3.95 11.83
N ARG A 223 14.96 4.50 11.31
CA ARG A 223 15.04 5.91 10.87
C ARG A 223 14.28 6.12 9.56
N ALA A 224 14.53 5.27 8.56
CA ALA A 224 13.85 5.34 7.26
C ALA A 224 12.31 5.19 7.41
N LEU A 225 11.84 4.30 8.28
CA LEU A 225 10.41 4.15 8.56
C LEU A 225 9.81 5.40 9.22
N LYS A 226 10.52 6.06 10.15
CA LYS A 226 10.07 7.33 10.75
C LYS A 226 10.01 8.45 9.71
N GLU A 227 11.00 8.55 8.83
CA GLU A 227 11.01 9.51 7.73
C GLU A 227 9.86 9.27 6.76
N LEU A 228 9.57 8.02 6.43
CA LEU A 228 8.45 7.66 5.56
C LEU A 228 7.09 8.11 6.15
N VAL A 229 6.84 7.85 7.44
CA VAL A 229 5.62 8.30 8.13
C VAL A 229 5.55 9.82 8.20
N ALA A 230 6.67 10.49 8.51
CA ALA A 230 6.72 11.94 8.58
C ALA A 230 6.50 12.60 7.21
N ALA A 231 7.04 12.02 6.15
CA ALA A 231 6.86 12.49 4.77
C ALA A 231 5.40 12.43 4.34
N HIS A 232 4.70 11.31 4.61
CA HIS A 232 3.26 11.20 4.34
C HIS A 232 2.47 12.29 5.09
N ALA A 233 2.73 12.47 6.40
CA ALA A 233 2.04 13.46 7.20
C ALA A 233 2.30 14.91 6.73
N LEU A 234 3.50 15.19 6.19
CA LEU A 234 3.85 16.49 5.60
C LEU A 234 3.02 16.74 4.34
N GLN A 235 3.05 15.81 3.39
CA GLN A 235 2.30 15.92 2.12
C GLN A 235 0.79 16.05 2.36
N HIS A 236 0.24 15.33 3.31
CA HIS A 236 -1.17 15.43 3.66
C HIS A 236 -1.57 16.84 4.18
N ARG A 237 -0.63 17.55 4.84
CA ARG A 237 -0.89 18.94 5.30
C ARG A 237 -0.86 19.94 4.15
N GLU A 238 -0.03 19.73 3.13
CA GLU A 238 0.10 20.61 1.97
C GLU A 238 -1.13 20.57 1.04
N LEU A 239 -1.96 19.51 1.16
CA LEU A 239 -3.22 19.38 0.41
C LEU A 239 -4.41 20.11 1.06
N ARG A 240 -4.25 20.67 2.26
CA ARG A 240 -5.30 21.40 2.99
C ARG A 240 -5.18 22.90 2.77
#